data_b51a8faf0a77f8fc4d22223c3142bcf0
#
_entry.id   b51a8faf0a77f8fc4d22223c3142bcf0
#
_cell.length_a   1.000
_cell.length_b   1.000
_cell.length_c   1.000
_cell.angle_alpha   90.00
_cell.angle_beta   90.00
_cell.angle_gamma   90.00
#
_symmetry.space_group_name_H-M   'P 1'
#
loop_
_entity.id
_entity.type
_entity.pdbx_description
1 polymer ?
#
loop_
_entity_poly.entity_id
_entity_poly.type
_entity_poly.pdbx_seq_one_letter_code
_entity_poly.pdbx_strand_id
1 'polypeptide(L)'
;LYLTHGSPLKSVHDYYFCDPTTDWALSQAPFFDAVNSYEFHIPPEKLVTLGFPRNDDLFTHKCDLKDIFGAEFDRFVVWYPTYRQHKNNLVATTDISVPVIHDPAAAAAVNEAARATNTLVIVKPHPAQDLSHIRALELSHLRFIDDGLFAAHGITSYEFLACTDALITDYSSVLFDYLLTGKPVGLTFEDIDAYAKQPGFAIDPQPLRESAAMLDTPDDFRVFFEQLAAGDDPLRAKRMQLTKLTNQYTDGHSAERVAAFLAERLREREHT
;
A
#
# COMPACT_ATOMS: atom_id res chain seq x y z
N LEU A 1 -19.19 -5.42 -13.47
CA LEU A 1 -18.65 -5.09 -12.14
C LEU A 1 -17.31 -4.39 -12.29
N TYR A 2 -17.12 -3.25 -11.62
CA TYR A 2 -15.87 -2.53 -11.54
C TYR A 2 -15.14 -2.86 -10.25
N LEU A 3 -13.89 -3.33 -10.35
CA LEU A 3 -13.10 -3.81 -9.21
C LEU A 3 -12.35 -2.69 -8.46
N THR A 4 -12.44 -1.46 -8.91
CA THR A 4 -11.73 -0.26 -8.41
C THR A 4 -10.21 -0.43 -8.27
N HIS A 5 -9.48 0.69 -8.17
CA HIS A 5 -8.01 0.67 -7.95
C HIS A 5 -7.62 0.50 -6.48
N GLY A 6 -8.58 0.50 -5.57
CA GLY A 6 -8.42 0.45 -4.12
C GLY A 6 -9.15 1.60 -3.44
N SER A 7 -9.20 1.51 -2.12
CA SER A 7 -9.82 2.53 -1.28
C SER A 7 -9.00 3.81 -1.30
N PRO A 8 -9.56 4.98 -1.68
CA PRO A 8 -8.78 6.19 -1.88
C PRO A 8 -8.36 6.82 -0.54
N LEU A 9 -7.07 7.10 -0.41
CA LEU A 9 -6.53 8.00 0.60
C LEU A 9 -6.36 9.41 0.02
N LYS A 10 -5.84 9.50 -1.20
CA LYS A 10 -5.73 10.74 -1.96
C LYS A 10 -7.01 11.05 -2.71
N SER A 11 -7.36 12.34 -2.86
CA SER A 11 -8.47 12.74 -3.72
C SER A 11 -8.16 12.49 -5.19
N VAL A 12 -9.14 11.92 -5.88
CA VAL A 12 -9.11 11.63 -7.32
C VAL A 12 -10.35 12.19 -8.04
N HIS A 13 -11.20 12.90 -7.31
CA HIS A 13 -12.50 13.41 -7.76
C HIS A 13 -12.44 14.13 -9.11
N ASP A 14 -11.44 14.99 -9.32
CA ASP A 14 -11.31 15.80 -10.54
C ASP A 14 -10.71 15.05 -11.73
N TYR A 15 -10.20 13.83 -11.53
CA TYR A 15 -9.42 13.10 -12.54
C TYR A 15 -10.02 11.75 -12.92
N TYR A 16 -10.90 11.22 -12.08
CA TYR A 16 -11.36 9.85 -12.23
C TYR A 16 -12.87 9.77 -12.29
N PHE A 17 -13.36 9.21 -13.39
CA PHE A 17 -14.79 9.01 -13.61
C PHE A 17 -15.04 7.53 -13.87
N CYS A 18 -15.93 6.93 -13.09
CA CYS A 18 -16.37 5.57 -13.36
C CYS A 18 -17.13 5.53 -14.69
N ASP A 19 -16.88 4.47 -15.48
CA ASP A 19 -17.60 4.25 -16.73
C ASP A 19 -19.13 4.20 -16.47
N PRO A 20 -19.94 5.00 -17.16
CA PRO A 20 -21.41 5.03 -16.98
C PRO A 20 -22.09 3.68 -17.19
N THR A 21 -21.47 2.77 -17.96
CA THR A 21 -21.98 1.41 -18.20
C THR A 21 -21.69 0.45 -17.04
N THR A 22 -20.99 0.90 -16.00
CA THR A 22 -20.75 0.11 -14.80
C THR A 22 -22.06 -0.14 -14.06
N ASP A 23 -22.45 -1.40 -13.91
CA ASP A 23 -23.62 -1.81 -13.12
C ASP A 23 -23.33 -1.77 -11.63
N TRP A 24 -22.14 -2.26 -11.22
CA TRP A 24 -21.72 -2.42 -9.82
C TRP A 24 -20.23 -2.07 -9.65
N ALA A 25 -19.87 -1.52 -8.51
CA ALA A 25 -18.48 -1.25 -8.14
C ALA A 25 -18.18 -1.77 -6.73
N LEU A 26 -16.99 -2.36 -6.55
CA LEU A 26 -16.57 -2.88 -5.26
C LEU A 26 -16.20 -1.77 -4.29
N SER A 27 -16.62 -1.96 -3.04
CA SER A 27 -16.13 -1.25 -1.86
C SER A 27 -15.47 -2.22 -0.90
N GLN A 28 -14.43 -1.78 -0.20
CA GLN A 28 -13.69 -2.60 0.77
C GLN A 28 -14.42 -2.68 2.11
N ALA A 29 -15.06 -1.59 2.50
CA ALA A 29 -15.85 -1.48 3.72
C ALA A 29 -16.90 -0.38 3.59
N PRO A 30 -18.01 -0.43 4.34
CA PRO A 30 -19.02 0.66 4.36
C PRO A 30 -18.46 2.04 4.70
N PHE A 31 -17.34 2.09 5.44
CA PHE A 31 -16.59 3.32 5.70
C PHE A 31 -16.21 4.06 4.41
N PHE A 32 -15.89 3.33 3.34
CA PHE A 32 -15.51 3.91 2.06
C PHE A 32 -16.67 4.18 1.10
N ASP A 33 -17.90 3.79 1.40
CA ASP A 33 -18.99 3.89 0.42
C ASP A 33 -19.26 5.34 -0.01
N ALA A 34 -19.36 6.26 0.96
CA ALA A 34 -19.56 7.68 0.64
C ALA A 34 -18.32 8.28 -0.05
N VAL A 35 -17.13 7.87 0.35
CA VAL A 35 -15.85 8.30 -0.24
C VAL A 35 -15.73 7.80 -1.68
N ASN A 36 -15.99 6.53 -1.93
CA ASN A 36 -15.97 5.94 -3.28
C ASN A 36 -17.03 6.57 -4.19
N SER A 37 -18.22 6.84 -3.65
CA SER A 37 -19.29 7.52 -4.39
C SER A 37 -18.84 8.91 -4.84
N TYR A 38 -18.26 9.68 -3.95
CA TYR A 38 -17.78 11.04 -4.26
C TYR A 38 -16.55 11.01 -5.18
N GLU A 39 -15.50 10.28 -4.81
CA GLU A 39 -14.20 10.29 -5.49
C GLU A 39 -14.23 9.67 -6.89
N PHE A 40 -15.08 8.66 -7.11
CA PHE A 40 -15.16 7.95 -8.39
C PHE A 40 -16.45 8.25 -9.17
N HIS A 41 -17.28 9.17 -8.70
CA HIS A 41 -18.58 9.50 -9.29
C HIS A 41 -19.48 8.26 -9.47
N ILE A 42 -19.48 7.36 -8.48
CA ILE A 42 -20.28 6.13 -8.49
C ILE A 42 -21.58 6.38 -7.71
N PRO A 43 -22.76 6.15 -8.30
CA PRO A 43 -24.02 6.19 -7.55
C PRO A 43 -23.97 5.23 -6.35
N PRO A 44 -24.38 5.66 -5.13
CA PRO A 44 -24.27 4.82 -3.91
C PRO A 44 -24.94 3.45 -4.05
N GLU A 45 -26.05 3.37 -4.77
CA GLU A 45 -26.81 2.13 -5.01
C GLU A 45 -26.06 1.11 -5.90
N LYS A 46 -24.99 1.53 -6.57
CA LYS A 46 -24.12 0.66 -7.36
C LYS A 46 -22.93 0.11 -6.55
N LEU A 47 -22.69 0.62 -5.34
CA LEU A 47 -21.61 0.13 -4.49
C LEU A 47 -21.99 -1.18 -3.81
N VAL A 48 -21.08 -2.14 -3.82
CA VAL A 48 -21.24 -3.43 -3.15
C VAL A 48 -20.01 -3.74 -2.31
N THR A 49 -20.20 -3.99 -1.02
CA THR A 49 -19.11 -4.31 -0.10
C THR A 49 -18.88 -5.82 -0.07
N LEU A 50 -17.89 -6.29 -0.82
CA LEU A 50 -17.56 -7.73 -0.93
C LEU A 50 -16.09 -8.01 -0.60
N GLY A 51 -15.30 -6.97 -0.31
CA GLY A 51 -13.84 -7.03 -0.26
C GLY A 51 -13.21 -7.05 -1.66
N PHE A 52 -11.90 -6.93 -1.73
CA PHE A 52 -11.18 -6.98 -3.01
C PHE A 52 -10.58 -8.37 -3.24
N PRO A 53 -10.86 -9.04 -4.37
CA PRO A 53 -10.32 -10.37 -4.69
C PRO A 53 -8.80 -10.47 -4.57
N ARG A 54 -8.06 -9.43 -4.94
CA ARG A 54 -6.60 -9.39 -4.81
C ARG A 54 -6.11 -9.53 -3.36
N ASN A 55 -6.94 -9.14 -2.38
CA ASN A 55 -6.57 -9.22 -0.97
C ASN A 55 -6.53 -10.66 -0.44
N ASP A 56 -7.16 -11.61 -1.14
CA ASP A 56 -7.12 -13.02 -0.76
C ASP A 56 -5.70 -13.58 -0.83
N ASP A 57 -4.85 -13.04 -1.72
CA ASP A 57 -3.44 -13.40 -1.82
C ASP A 57 -2.63 -13.08 -0.55
N LEU A 58 -3.07 -12.09 0.26
CA LEU A 58 -2.43 -11.75 1.53
C LEU A 58 -2.52 -12.87 2.58
N PHE A 59 -3.37 -13.87 2.36
CA PHE A 59 -3.57 -15.00 3.27
C PHE A 59 -2.88 -16.29 2.79
N THR A 60 -2.16 -16.26 1.65
CA THR A 60 -1.65 -17.49 1.01
C THR A 60 -0.23 -17.89 1.40
N HIS A 61 0.65 -16.95 1.78
CA HIS A 61 2.06 -17.19 2.17
C HIS A 61 2.83 -18.11 1.22
N LYS A 62 2.74 -17.88 -0.10
CA LYS A 62 3.29 -18.77 -1.13
C LYS A 62 4.77 -18.56 -1.46
N CYS A 63 5.43 -17.52 -0.93
CA CYS A 63 6.83 -17.25 -1.23
C CYS A 63 7.70 -17.30 0.03
N ASP A 64 8.95 -17.72 -0.14
CA ASP A 64 10.01 -17.50 0.86
C ASP A 64 10.92 -16.38 0.36
N LEU A 65 10.95 -15.27 1.08
CA LEU A 65 11.78 -14.11 0.72
C LEU A 65 13.27 -14.40 0.88
N LYS A 66 13.65 -15.38 1.69
CA LYS A 66 15.04 -15.83 1.81
C LYS A 66 15.53 -16.50 0.53
N ASP A 67 14.67 -17.23 -0.16
CA ASP A 67 15.00 -17.83 -1.45
C ASP A 67 15.18 -16.77 -2.55
N ILE A 68 14.44 -15.65 -2.45
CA ILE A 68 14.49 -14.57 -3.45
C ILE A 68 15.64 -13.60 -3.20
N PHE A 69 15.91 -13.24 -1.93
CA PHE A 69 16.82 -12.14 -1.59
C PHE A 69 18.07 -12.57 -0.87
N GLY A 70 18.10 -13.77 -0.27
CA GLY A 70 19.21 -14.32 0.49
C GLY A 70 18.81 -14.71 1.92
N ALA A 71 19.37 -15.83 2.37
CA ALA A 71 19.09 -16.39 3.69
C ALA A 71 19.80 -15.65 4.83
N GLU A 72 20.71 -14.75 4.50
CA GLU A 72 21.47 -13.94 5.45
C GLU A 72 20.63 -12.88 6.16
N PHE A 73 19.48 -12.48 5.59
CA PHE A 73 18.60 -11.48 6.20
C PHE A 73 17.62 -12.11 7.19
N ASP A 74 17.43 -11.43 8.33
CA ASP A 74 16.49 -11.88 9.36
C ASP A 74 15.08 -11.38 9.11
N ARG A 75 14.93 -10.21 8.46
CA ARG A 75 13.66 -9.54 8.21
C ARG A 75 13.61 -8.89 6.85
N PHE A 76 12.39 -8.80 6.31
CA PHE A 76 12.11 -8.22 5.00
C PHE A 76 11.02 -7.15 5.13
N VAL A 77 11.40 -5.90 4.94
CA VAL A 77 10.48 -4.76 4.96
C VAL A 77 10.29 -4.26 3.54
N VAL A 78 9.05 -4.17 3.09
CA VAL A 78 8.75 -3.61 1.77
C VAL A 78 8.43 -2.13 1.88
N TRP A 79 8.91 -1.34 0.93
CA TRP A 79 8.62 0.09 0.85
C TRP A 79 8.02 0.43 -0.51
N TYR A 80 6.73 0.82 -0.51
CA TYR A 80 5.97 1.23 -1.69
C TYR A 80 5.69 2.74 -1.64
N PRO A 81 6.62 3.58 -2.12
CA PRO A 81 6.41 5.04 -2.18
C PRO A 81 5.45 5.38 -3.32
N THR A 82 4.57 6.37 -3.09
CA THR A 82 3.72 6.94 -4.12
C THR A 82 4.56 7.80 -5.08
N TYR A 83 4.19 7.78 -6.36
CA TYR A 83 4.82 8.59 -7.40
C TYR A 83 4.63 10.09 -7.15
N ARG A 84 5.71 10.85 -7.18
CA ARG A 84 5.73 12.29 -6.88
C ARG A 84 6.22 13.17 -8.01
N GLN A 85 6.91 12.65 -9.00
CA GLN A 85 7.43 13.43 -10.13
C GLN A 85 6.39 13.53 -11.23
N HIS A 86 6.09 14.75 -11.67
CA HIS A 86 5.09 14.97 -12.70
C HIS A 86 5.55 15.86 -13.84
N LYS A 87 5.49 15.32 -15.06
CA LYS A 87 5.65 16.11 -16.28
C LYS A 87 4.34 16.84 -16.70
N ASN A 88 3.20 16.47 -16.15
CA ASN A 88 1.86 16.93 -16.61
C ASN A 88 0.91 17.41 -15.50
N ASN A 89 1.40 17.89 -14.36
CA ASN A 89 0.62 18.53 -13.26
C ASN A 89 -0.60 17.74 -12.70
N LEU A 90 -0.70 16.42 -12.93
CA LEU A 90 -1.86 15.64 -12.51
C LEU A 90 -1.74 14.96 -11.14
N VAL A 91 -0.56 14.95 -10.52
CA VAL A 91 -0.33 14.38 -9.17
C VAL A 91 0.80 15.18 -8.48
N ALA A 92 0.87 15.17 -7.16
CA ALA A 92 1.70 16.00 -6.31
C ALA A 92 3.09 16.37 -6.87
N THR A 93 3.37 17.65 -6.90
CA THR A 93 4.56 18.25 -7.48
C THR A 93 5.58 18.56 -6.38
N THR A 94 6.17 17.52 -5.80
CA THR A 94 7.36 17.69 -4.98
C THR A 94 8.59 17.23 -5.74
N ASP A 95 9.72 17.87 -5.56
CA ASP A 95 11.01 17.44 -6.14
C ASP A 95 11.56 16.18 -5.46
N ILE A 96 10.81 15.61 -4.54
CA ILE A 96 11.15 14.42 -3.76
C ILE A 96 10.99 13.17 -4.64
N SER A 97 12.08 12.44 -4.85
CA SER A 97 12.06 11.20 -5.64
C SER A 97 11.54 10.01 -4.84
N VAL A 98 12.05 9.80 -3.64
CA VAL A 98 11.55 8.88 -2.63
C VAL A 98 11.59 9.63 -1.30
N PRO A 99 10.52 9.62 -0.51
CA PRO A 99 10.52 10.30 0.79
C PRO A 99 11.73 9.88 1.63
N VAL A 100 12.26 10.81 2.41
CA VAL A 100 13.39 10.62 3.34
C VAL A 100 14.71 10.29 2.65
N ILE A 101 14.75 9.39 1.66
CA ILE A 101 15.99 9.00 0.94
C ILE A 101 16.20 9.81 -0.35
N HIS A 102 15.98 11.11 -0.29
CA HIS A 102 16.08 12.01 -1.45
C HIS A 102 17.52 12.37 -1.82
N ASP A 103 18.50 12.05 -0.98
CA ASP A 103 19.92 12.23 -1.25
C ASP A 103 20.76 11.00 -0.82
N PRO A 104 22.01 10.88 -1.31
CA PRO A 104 22.89 9.77 -0.98
C PRO A 104 23.19 9.59 0.51
N ALA A 105 23.27 10.67 1.29
CA ALA A 105 23.59 10.61 2.71
C ALA A 105 22.41 10.03 3.52
N ALA A 106 21.18 10.48 3.21
CA ALA A 106 19.96 9.96 3.82
C ALA A 106 19.74 8.48 3.44
N ALA A 107 19.97 8.11 2.17
CA ALA A 107 19.89 6.71 1.74
C ALA A 107 20.91 5.83 2.47
N ALA A 108 22.16 6.31 2.64
CA ALA A 108 23.19 5.59 3.40
C ALA A 108 22.79 5.44 4.88
N ALA A 109 22.20 6.48 5.49
CA ALA A 109 21.77 6.42 6.89
C ALA A 109 20.64 5.39 7.11
N VAL A 110 19.63 5.35 6.21
CA VAL A 110 18.57 4.32 6.27
C VAL A 110 19.13 2.93 6.03
N ASN A 111 20.07 2.77 5.07
CA ASN A 111 20.74 1.50 4.84
C ASN A 111 21.53 1.02 6.08
N GLU A 112 22.20 1.91 6.76
CA GLU A 112 22.94 1.59 8.00
C GLU A 112 22.00 1.19 9.14
N ALA A 113 20.86 1.90 9.29
CA ALA A 113 19.83 1.54 10.25
C ALA A 113 19.27 0.12 9.99
N ALA A 114 19.01 -0.19 8.72
CA ALA A 114 18.55 -1.53 8.32
C ALA A 114 19.63 -2.58 8.56
N ARG A 115 20.90 -2.27 8.27
CA ARG A 115 22.06 -3.15 8.50
C ARG A 115 22.24 -3.49 9.99
N ALA A 116 22.07 -2.52 10.87
CA ALA A 116 22.22 -2.70 12.32
C ALA A 116 21.26 -3.76 12.90
N THR A 117 20.12 -4.00 12.25
CA THR A 117 19.10 -4.98 12.68
C THR A 117 18.99 -6.16 11.72
N ASN A 118 19.91 -6.31 10.77
CA ASN A 118 19.89 -7.32 9.71
C ASN A 118 18.54 -7.39 8.95
N THR A 119 17.98 -6.22 8.66
CA THR A 119 16.71 -6.04 7.94
C THR A 119 16.99 -5.68 6.49
N LEU A 120 16.43 -6.39 5.51
CA LEU A 120 16.44 -5.96 4.12
C LEU A 120 15.22 -5.08 3.84
N VAL A 121 15.45 -3.86 3.37
CA VAL A 121 14.41 -2.95 2.88
C VAL A 121 14.30 -3.09 1.36
N ILE A 122 13.15 -3.50 0.89
CA ILE A 122 12.85 -3.76 -0.52
C ILE A 122 12.00 -2.62 -1.04
N VAL A 123 12.60 -1.71 -1.79
CA VAL A 123 11.94 -0.51 -2.32
C VAL A 123 11.38 -0.81 -3.70
N LYS A 124 10.07 -0.67 -3.87
CA LYS A 124 9.40 -0.78 -5.17
C LYS A 124 8.82 0.59 -5.57
N PRO A 125 9.60 1.41 -6.24
CA PRO A 125 9.13 2.71 -6.72
C PRO A 125 8.18 2.55 -7.90
N HIS A 126 7.45 3.61 -8.22
CA HIS A 126 6.70 3.66 -9.47
C HIS A 126 7.66 3.56 -10.68
N PRO A 127 7.32 2.82 -11.75
CA PRO A 127 8.21 2.64 -12.90
C PRO A 127 8.71 3.94 -13.58
N ALA A 128 7.93 5.02 -13.48
CA ALA A 128 8.29 6.33 -14.02
C ALA A 128 9.19 7.16 -13.10
N GLN A 129 9.55 6.66 -11.89
CA GLN A 129 10.37 7.38 -10.93
C GLN A 129 11.85 7.37 -11.35
N ASP A 130 12.49 8.55 -11.45
CA ASP A 130 13.94 8.63 -11.63
C ASP A 130 14.66 8.40 -10.30
N LEU A 131 15.46 7.37 -10.24
CA LEU A 131 16.27 6.96 -9.09
C LEU A 131 17.74 6.78 -9.43
N SER A 132 18.19 7.33 -10.54
CA SER A 132 19.57 7.13 -11.06
C SER A 132 20.62 7.50 -10.01
N HIS A 133 20.39 8.55 -9.24
CA HIS A 133 21.29 9.05 -8.19
C HIS A 133 21.38 8.14 -6.95
N ILE A 134 20.34 7.36 -6.64
CA ILE A 134 20.34 6.42 -5.51
C ILE A 134 20.75 5.03 -5.96
N ARG A 135 20.31 4.58 -7.15
CA ARG A 135 20.67 3.26 -7.69
C ARG A 135 22.17 3.08 -7.93
N ALA A 136 22.91 4.18 -8.10
CA ALA A 136 24.37 4.16 -8.22
C ALA A 136 25.10 3.88 -6.90
N LEU A 137 24.39 3.88 -5.76
CA LEU A 137 24.97 3.61 -4.46
C LEU A 137 25.03 2.10 -4.20
N GLU A 138 26.12 1.65 -3.58
CA GLU A 138 26.26 0.28 -3.09
C GLU A 138 25.60 0.16 -1.71
N LEU A 139 24.27 -0.14 -1.71
CA LEU A 139 23.46 -0.27 -0.52
C LEU A 139 23.20 -1.76 -0.23
N SER A 140 23.76 -2.28 0.84
CA SER A 140 23.70 -3.72 1.17
C SER A 140 22.32 -4.16 1.68
N HIS A 141 21.57 -3.26 2.35
CA HIS A 141 20.29 -3.53 3.00
C HIS A 141 19.12 -2.69 2.42
N LEU A 142 19.33 -1.98 1.31
CA LEU A 142 18.29 -1.39 0.47
C LEU A 142 18.38 -1.99 -0.92
N ARG A 143 17.31 -2.62 -1.40
CA ARG A 143 17.21 -3.16 -2.76
C ARG A 143 16.02 -2.58 -3.49
N PHE A 144 16.26 -2.10 -4.71
CA PHE A 144 15.21 -1.59 -5.59
C PHE A 144 14.74 -2.69 -6.52
N ILE A 145 13.43 -2.91 -6.56
CA ILE A 145 12.79 -3.92 -7.41
C ILE A 145 11.79 -3.27 -8.37
N ASP A 146 11.37 -4.03 -9.36
CA ASP A 146 10.27 -3.72 -10.28
C ASP A 146 9.31 -4.91 -10.41
N ASP A 147 8.28 -4.77 -11.25
CA ASP A 147 7.27 -5.82 -11.44
C ASP A 147 7.84 -7.09 -12.12
N GLY A 148 9.00 -7.01 -12.76
CA GLY A 148 9.68 -8.15 -13.36
C GLY A 148 10.09 -9.19 -12.33
N LEU A 149 10.38 -8.79 -11.08
CA LEU A 149 10.69 -9.72 -10.01
C LEU A 149 9.52 -10.67 -9.74
N PHE A 150 8.29 -10.16 -9.68
CA PHE A 150 7.11 -10.99 -9.42
C PHE A 150 6.87 -12.00 -10.55
N ALA A 151 7.00 -11.54 -11.80
CA ALA A 151 6.88 -12.42 -12.97
C ALA A 151 7.97 -13.51 -12.99
N ALA A 152 9.21 -13.18 -12.63
CA ALA A 152 10.34 -14.11 -12.58
C ALA A 152 10.13 -15.23 -11.55
N HIS A 153 9.43 -14.95 -10.45
CA HIS A 153 9.16 -15.90 -9.37
C HIS A 153 7.75 -16.52 -9.42
N GLY A 154 6.91 -16.14 -10.40
CA GLY A 154 5.55 -16.66 -10.56
C GLY A 154 4.62 -16.34 -9.39
N ILE A 155 4.82 -15.19 -8.75
CA ILE A 155 4.04 -14.70 -7.61
C ILE A 155 3.34 -13.39 -7.95
N THR A 156 2.25 -13.10 -7.24
CA THR A 156 1.62 -11.79 -7.31
C THR A 156 2.30 -10.81 -6.34
N SER A 157 2.08 -9.50 -6.55
CA SER A 157 2.54 -8.48 -5.60
C SER A 157 1.90 -8.63 -4.22
N TYR A 158 0.70 -9.20 -4.12
CA TYR A 158 0.01 -9.41 -2.84
C TYR A 158 0.49 -10.69 -2.13
N GLU A 159 0.83 -11.75 -2.85
CA GLU A 159 1.54 -12.91 -2.31
C GLU A 159 2.91 -12.49 -1.75
N PHE A 160 3.61 -11.60 -2.45
CA PHE A 160 4.87 -11.03 -1.97
C PHE A 160 4.66 -10.22 -0.68
N LEU A 161 3.66 -9.32 -0.63
CA LEU A 161 3.30 -8.53 0.56
C LEU A 161 2.98 -9.42 1.75
N ALA A 162 2.28 -10.54 1.54
CA ALA A 162 1.97 -11.52 2.60
C ALA A 162 3.22 -12.05 3.31
N CYS A 163 4.34 -12.14 2.61
CA CYS A 163 5.60 -12.72 3.12
C CYS A 163 6.51 -11.68 3.79
N THR A 164 6.25 -10.38 3.66
CA THR A 164 7.06 -9.33 4.31
C THR A 164 6.75 -9.19 5.80
N ASP A 165 7.69 -8.67 6.58
CA ASP A 165 7.52 -8.44 8.03
C ASP A 165 6.87 -7.10 8.36
N ALA A 166 7.03 -6.10 7.49
CA ALA A 166 6.39 -4.80 7.60
C ALA A 166 6.24 -4.12 6.24
N LEU A 167 5.31 -3.15 6.16
CA LEU A 167 5.15 -2.24 5.03
C LEU A 167 5.61 -0.83 5.42
N ILE A 168 6.39 -0.19 4.57
CA ILE A 168 6.58 1.25 4.55
C ILE A 168 5.87 1.80 3.32
N THR A 169 5.05 2.84 3.50
CA THR A 169 4.34 3.50 2.41
C THR A 169 4.03 4.95 2.78
N ASP A 170 3.18 5.58 1.97
CA ASP A 170 2.74 6.95 2.19
C ASP A 170 1.25 7.12 1.83
N TYR A 171 0.93 7.77 0.73
CA TYR A 171 -0.45 8.08 0.30
C TYR A 171 -1.09 6.98 -0.57
N SER A 172 -0.57 5.75 -0.51
CA SER A 172 -1.03 4.64 -1.32
C SER A 172 -2.17 3.86 -0.66
N SER A 173 -3.16 3.47 -1.45
CA SER A 173 -4.26 2.59 -1.03
C SER A 173 -3.82 1.21 -0.57
N VAL A 174 -2.61 0.76 -0.94
CA VAL A 174 -2.04 -0.51 -0.48
C VAL A 174 -1.95 -0.61 1.04
N LEU A 175 -1.89 0.55 1.72
CA LEU A 175 -1.96 0.63 3.18
C LEU A 175 -3.17 -0.13 3.72
N PHE A 176 -4.38 0.18 3.21
CA PHE A 176 -5.63 -0.44 3.70
C PHE A 176 -5.69 -1.93 3.43
N ASP A 177 -5.13 -2.38 2.32
CA ASP A 177 -5.01 -3.79 1.98
C ASP A 177 -4.03 -4.50 2.93
N TYR A 178 -2.84 -3.91 3.16
CA TYR A 178 -1.81 -4.49 4.01
C TYR A 178 -2.23 -4.61 5.49
N LEU A 179 -3.14 -3.75 5.97
CA LEU A 179 -3.72 -3.86 7.31
C LEU A 179 -4.32 -5.26 7.60
N LEU A 180 -4.75 -5.99 6.57
CA LEU A 180 -5.26 -7.36 6.68
C LEU A 180 -4.22 -8.35 7.18
N THR A 181 -2.94 -8.08 7.00
CA THR A 181 -1.84 -8.92 7.51
C THR A 181 -1.65 -8.79 9.02
N GLY A 182 -2.16 -7.71 9.63
CA GLY A 182 -1.93 -7.36 11.03
C GLY A 182 -0.50 -6.93 11.37
N LYS A 183 0.39 -6.86 10.37
CA LYS A 183 1.82 -6.55 10.53
C LYS A 183 2.09 -5.07 10.69
N PRO A 184 3.26 -4.66 11.23
CA PRO A 184 3.63 -3.27 11.40
C PRO A 184 3.65 -2.47 10.10
N VAL A 185 3.32 -1.18 10.22
CA VAL A 185 3.31 -0.22 9.12
C VAL A 185 4.09 1.03 9.51
N GLY A 186 4.95 1.50 8.60
CA GLY A 186 5.59 2.81 8.65
C GLY A 186 5.02 3.74 7.58
N LEU A 187 4.88 5.02 7.91
CA LEU A 187 4.40 6.07 7.00
C LEU A 187 5.44 7.17 6.83
N THR A 188 5.75 7.50 5.57
CA THR A 188 6.61 8.61 5.20
C THR A 188 5.76 9.79 4.73
N PHE A 189 5.44 10.70 5.66
CA PHE A 189 4.55 11.85 5.46
C PHE A 189 5.28 13.19 5.52
N GLU A 190 6.57 13.25 5.19
CA GLU A 190 7.39 14.46 5.26
C GLU A 190 6.84 15.62 4.41
N ASP A 191 6.11 15.33 3.34
CA ASP A 191 5.51 16.31 2.42
C ASP A 191 3.98 16.47 2.58
N ILE A 192 3.42 16.06 3.73
CA ILE A 192 1.96 16.01 3.95
C ILE A 192 1.26 17.35 3.71
N ASP A 193 1.89 18.47 4.07
CA ASP A 193 1.32 19.81 3.91
C ASP A 193 1.22 20.22 2.43
N ALA A 194 2.18 19.80 1.61
CA ALA A 194 2.15 20.00 0.16
C ALA A 194 1.10 19.07 -0.47
N TYR A 195 1.07 17.82 -0.04
CA TYR A 195 0.14 16.82 -0.55
C TYR A 195 -1.32 17.15 -0.20
N ALA A 196 -1.58 17.69 0.98
CA ALA A 196 -2.90 18.16 1.40
C ALA A 196 -3.46 19.27 0.49
N LYS A 197 -2.59 20.09 -0.12
CA LYS A 197 -2.99 21.14 -1.05
C LYS A 197 -3.29 20.58 -2.44
N GLN A 198 -2.50 19.61 -2.89
CA GLN A 198 -2.64 18.96 -4.19
C GLN A 198 -1.94 17.59 -4.19
N PRO A 199 -2.66 16.51 -4.46
CA PRO A 199 -4.08 16.39 -4.88
C PRO A 199 -5.11 16.55 -3.75
N GLY A 200 -4.68 16.60 -2.49
CA GLY A 200 -5.56 16.59 -1.33
C GLY A 200 -5.91 15.17 -0.87
N PHE A 201 -6.65 15.07 0.22
CA PHE A 201 -7.05 13.81 0.83
C PHE A 201 -8.54 13.54 0.63
N ALA A 202 -8.86 12.29 0.29
CA ALA A 202 -10.24 11.79 0.23
C ALA A 202 -10.80 11.49 1.64
N ILE A 203 -9.92 11.18 2.59
CA ILE A 203 -10.24 10.94 4.00
C ILE A 203 -9.21 11.65 4.89
N ASP A 204 -9.58 11.89 6.15
CA ASP A 204 -8.64 12.44 7.13
C ASP A 204 -7.46 11.47 7.34
N PRO A 205 -6.19 11.90 7.14
CA PRO A 205 -5.03 11.06 7.37
C PRO A 205 -4.68 10.86 8.86
N GLN A 206 -5.30 11.59 9.79
CA GLN A 206 -4.95 11.53 11.22
C GLN A 206 -5.10 10.12 11.83
N PRO A 207 -6.16 9.34 11.57
CA PRO A 207 -6.26 7.96 12.06
C PRO A 207 -5.11 7.06 11.58
N LEU A 208 -4.57 7.31 10.37
CA LEU A 208 -3.43 6.57 9.84
C LEU A 208 -2.16 6.89 10.61
N ARG A 209 -1.90 8.19 10.86
CA ARG A 209 -0.75 8.66 11.66
C ARG A 209 -0.74 8.07 13.07
N GLU A 210 -1.91 7.83 13.65
CA GLU A 210 -2.04 7.24 14.98
C GLU A 210 -1.85 5.72 15.00
N SER A 211 -1.96 5.07 13.84
CA SER A 211 -1.97 3.61 13.69
C SER A 211 -0.68 3.04 13.10
N ALA A 212 0.23 3.90 12.63
CA ALA A 212 1.48 3.53 11.99
C ALA A 212 2.66 4.33 12.54
N ALA A 213 3.87 3.80 12.44
CA ALA A 213 5.08 4.52 12.80
C ALA A 213 5.33 5.65 11.80
N MET A 214 5.58 6.87 12.29
CA MET A 214 5.96 8.00 11.42
C MET A 214 7.45 7.91 11.13
N LEU A 215 7.81 7.94 9.85
CA LEU A 215 9.17 7.74 9.36
C LEU A 215 9.57 8.95 8.49
N ASP A 216 9.76 10.10 9.13
CA ASP A 216 10.05 11.35 8.45
C ASP A 216 11.56 11.68 8.43
N THR A 217 12.37 10.92 9.19
CA THR A 217 13.83 11.04 9.27
C THR A 217 14.51 9.67 9.26
N PRO A 218 15.80 9.57 8.89
CA PRO A 218 16.55 8.30 9.00
C PRO A 218 16.59 7.71 10.43
N ASP A 219 16.53 8.55 11.47
CA ASP A 219 16.50 8.08 12.86
C ASP A 219 15.17 7.38 13.20
N ASP A 220 14.05 7.84 12.63
CA ASP A 220 12.75 7.16 12.78
C ASP A 220 12.81 5.75 12.18
N PHE A 221 13.47 5.56 11.04
CA PHE A 221 13.71 4.24 10.44
C PHE A 221 14.52 3.35 11.37
N ARG A 222 15.56 3.89 12.02
CA ARG A 222 16.35 3.15 13.00
C ARG A 222 15.48 2.63 14.14
N VAL A 223 14.67 3.50 14.73
CA VAL A 223 13.74 3.12 15.83
C VAL A 223 12.74 2.07 15.35
N PHE A 224 12.18 2.24 14.17
CA PHE A 224 11.23 1.29 13.58
C PHE A 224 11.85 -0.11 13.38
N PHE A 225 13.06 -0.19 12.82
CA PHE A 225 13.75 -1.46 12.61
C PHE A 225 14.18 -2.11 13.94
N GLU A 226 14.60 -1.34 14.93
CA GLU A 226 14.89 -1.83 16.28
C GLU A 226 13.64 -2.43 16.95
N GLN A 227 12.47 -1.78 16.83
CA GLN A 227 11.20 -2.31 17.31
C GLN A 227 10.83 -3.61 16.62
N LEU A 228 10.92 -3.66 15.28
CA LEU A 228 10.70 -4.89 14.52
C LEU A 228 11.64 -6.02 14.97
N ALA A 229 12.92 -5.71 15.19
CA ALA A 229 13.91 -6.68 15.65
C ALA A 229 13.60 -7.22 17.05
N ALA A 230 13.05 -6.38 17.93
CA ALA A 230 12.63 -6.76 19.26
C ALA A 230 11.27 -7.48 19.30
N GLY A 231 10.53 -7.51 18.18
CA GLY A 231 9.15 -8.00 18.15
C GLY A 231 8.18 -7.05 18.88
N ASP A 232 8.56 -5.78 19.05
CA ASP A 232 7.76 -4.76 19.69
C ASP A 232 6.88 -4.03 18.65
N ASP A 233 5.59 -3.95 18.93
CA ASP A 233 4.59 -3.32 18.07
C ASP A 233 3.60 -2.48 18.89
N PRO A 234 4.03 -1.31 19.35
CA PRO A 234 3.22 -0.48 20.25
C PRO A 234 1.93 0.05 19.62
N LEU A 235 1.86 0.08 18.28
CA LEU A 235 0.71 0.61 17.54
C LEU A 235 -0.27 -0.48 17.10
N ARG A 236 -0.01 -1.75 17.42
CA ARG A 236 -0.85 -2.88 16.99
C ARG A 236 -2.33 -2.71 17.32
N ALA A 237 -2.64 -2.28 18.53
CA ALA A 237 -4.04 -2.14 18.96
C ALA A 237 -4.79 -1.08 18.14
N LYS A 238 -4.17 0.07 17.87
CA LYS A 238 -4.74 1.14 17.02
C LYS A 238 -4.87 0.69 15.58
N ARG A 239 -3.85 -0.01 15.06
CA ARG A 239 -3.87 -0.56 13.71
C ARG A 239 -4.98 -1.59 13.53
N MET A 240 -5.22 -2.46 14.49
CA MET A 240 -6.34 -3.41 14.47
C MET A 240 -7.72 -2.72 14.50
N GLN A 241 -7.85 -1.58 15.20
CA GLN A 241 -9.08 -0.78 15.16
C GLN A 241 -9.30 -0.18 13.77
N LEU A 242 -8.24 0.36 13.16
CA LEU A 242 -8.29 0.88 11.79
C LEU A 242 -8.63 -0.23 10.79
N THR A 243 -8.05 -1.42 10.93
CA THR A 243 -8.37 -2.58 10.08
C THR A 243 -9.87 -2.90 10.10
N LYS A 244 -10.48 -2.95 11.29
CA LYS A 244 -11.93 -3.22 11.43
C LYS A 244 -12.80 -2.14 10.81
N LEU A 245 -12.35 -0.89 10.78
CA LEU A 245 -13.07 0.21 10.16
C LEU A 245 -12.99 0.15 8.63
N THR A 246 -11.80 -0.17 8.10
CA THR A 246 -11.48 -0.05 6.68
C THR A 246 -11.61 -1.35 5.90
N ASN A 247 -11.81 -2.49 6.57
CA ASN A 247 -11.95 -3.81 5.97
C ASN A 247 -13.16 -4.54 6.56
N GLN A 248 -14.22 -4.70 5.76
CA GLN A 248 -15.42 -5.45 6.18
C GLN A 248 -15.12 -6.94 6.35
N TYR A 249 -14.26 -7.49 5.50
CA TYR A 249 -13.89 -8.90 5.49
C TYR A 249 -12.37 -9.06 5.69
N THR A 250 -11.99 -10.02 6.54
CA THR A 250 -10.60 -10.26 6.94
C THR A 250 -10.26 -11.76 6.88
N ASP A 251 -10.88 -12.49 5.93
CA ASP A 251 -10.90 -13.96 5.90
C ASP A 251 -10.32 -14.58 4.61
N GLY A 252 -9.89 -13.76 3.64
CA GLY A 252 -9.30 -14.27 2.39
C GLY A 252 -10.27 -14.93 1.41
N HIS A 253 -11.58 -14.61 1.49
CA HIS A 253 -12.62 -15.18 0.64
C HIS A 253 -13.37 -14.13 -0.20
N SER A 254 -12.72 -13.02 -0.54
CA SER A 254 -13.35 -11.94 -1.32
C SER A 254 -13.66 -12.38 -2.76
N ALA A 255 -12.80 -13.18 -3.37
CA ALA A 255 -13.01 -13.72 -4.72
C ALA A 255 -14.26 -14.61 -4.79
N GLU A 256 -14.47 -15.46 -3.78
CA GLU A 256 -15.65 -16.31 -3.68
C GLU A 256 -16.93 -15.48 -3.56
N ARG A 257 -16.94 -14.42 -2.73
CA ARG A 257 -18.08 -13.52 -2.58
C ARG A 257 -18.41 -12.80 -3.87
N VAL A 258 -17.39 -12.29 -4.56
CA VAL A 258 -17.57 -11.62 -5.86
C VAL A 258 -18.12 -12.58 -6.89
N ALA A 259 -17.61 -13.81 -6.97
CA ALA A 259 -18.10 -14.83 -7.89
C ALA A 259 -19.57 -15.21 -7.60
N ALA A 260 -19.92 -15.39 -6.32
CA ALA A 260 -21.29 -15.70 -5.91
C ALA A 260 -22.26 -14.55 -6.26
N PHE A 261 -21.87 -13.32 -5.98
CA PHE A 261 -22.64 -12.13 -6.32
C PHE A 261 -22.90 -12.03 -7.84
N LEU A 262 -21.87 -12.21 -8.65
CA LEU A 262 -22.00 -12.15 -10.11
C LEU A 262 -22.91 -13.28 -10.64
N ALA A 263 -22.76 -14.49 -10.11
CA ALA A 263 -23.61 -15.62 -10.51
C ALA A 263 -25.09 -15.39 -10.18
N GLU A 264 -25.40 -14.74 -9.04
CA GLU A 264 -26.76 -14.35 -8.68
C GLU A 264 -27.33 -13.31 -9.64
N ARG A 265 -26.56 -12.22 -9.91
CA ARG A 265 -27.01 -11.15 -10.82
C ARG A 265 -27.23 -11.64 -12.26
N LEU A 266 -26.40 -12.57 -12.74
CA LEU A 266 -26.59 -13.17 -14.07
C LEU A 266 -27.89 -13.97 -14.16
N ARG A 267 -28.21 -14.81 -13.14
CA ARG A 267 -29.48 -15.58 -13.11
C ARG A 267 -30.70 -14.67 -13.11
N GLU A 268 -30.66 -13.55 -12.37
CA GLU A 268 -31.76 -12.58 -12.34
C GLU A 268 -32.03 -11.98 -13.73
N ARG A 269 -30.97 -11.70 -14.51
CA ARG A 269 -31.09 -11.18 -15.89
C ARG A 269 -31.64 -12.21 -16.88
N GLU A 270 -31.40 -13.50 -16.66
CA GLU A 270 -31.94 -14.55 -17.53
C GLU A 270 -33.45 -14.79 -17.32
N HIS A 271 -33.99 -14.33 -16.19
CA HIS A 271 -35.40 -14.48 -15.83
C HIS A 271 -36.24 -13.20 -16.05
N THR A 272 -35.61 -12.11 -16.55
CA THR A 272 -36.26 -10.84 -16.89
C THR A 272 -36.32 -10.65 -18.40
#